data_3636d2aed06529bd9a2bfeca0225027b
#
_entry.id   3636d2aed06529bd9a2bfeca0225027b
#
_cell.length_a   1.000
_cell.length_b   1.000
_cell.length_c   1.000
_cell.angle_alpha   90.00
_cell.angle_beta   90.00
_cell.angle_gamma   90.00
#
_symmetry.space_group_name_H-M   'P 1'
#
loop_
_entity.id
_entity.type
_entity.pdbx_description
1 polymer ?
#
loop_
_entity_poly.entity_id
_entity_poly.type
_entity_poly.pdbx_seq_one_letter_code
_entity_poly.pdbx_strand_id
1 'polypeptide(L)'
;MFITLEGIDGSGKSTQARLLAAMLEAQGIEVVLTREPGGSTGAEEIRTLVLEGDPDRWSAETEILLFTAARRDHLEKTIRPALAAGQVVICDRFADSTRVFQGVTRGDLQDKVNLLHEAMIGVEPDLTLLFDMDPTIGLSRAKSRQTAEERFEDFGADFQIKVRAAFLELAAVHPRFALIDAGRSIDAIAADVAQVVTARLAKHRTQAHA
;
A
#
# COMPACT_ATOMS: atom_id res chain seq x y z
N MET A 1 0.65 16.02 -0.77
CA MET A 1 0.62 15.04 0.33
C MET A 1 0.53 13.64 -0.23
N PHE A 2 1.34 12.70 0.28
CA PHE A 2 1.37 11.31 -0.18
C PHE A 2 0.80 10.37 0.89
N ILE A 3 -0.28 9.65 0.55
CA ILE A 3 -1.03 8.74 1.44
C ILE A 3 -0.96 7.33 0.85
N THR A 4 -0.59 6.34 1.66
CA THR A 4 -0.62 4.94 1.27
C THR A 4 -1.60 4.14 2.11
N LEU A 5 -2.17 3.08 1.53
CA LEU A 5 -3.06 2.15 2.19
C LEU A 5 -2.39 0.78 2.23
N GLU A 6 -2.20 0.24 3.43
CA GLU A 6 -1.52 -1.03 3.65
C GLU A 6 -2.39 -2.01 4.46
N GLY A 7 -2.03 -3.27 4.45
CA GLY A 7 -2.72 -4.36 5.16
C GLY A 7 -2.85 -5.62 4.33
N ILE A 8 -3.41 -6.67 4.93
CA ILE A 8 -3.60 -7.98 4.29
C ILE A 8 -4.55 -7.92 3.09
N ASP A 9 -4.57 -8.98 2.29
CA ASP A 9 -5.52 -9.09 1.18
C ASP A 9 -6.95 -9.22 1.72
N GLY A 10 -7.92 -8.65 1.00
CA GLY A 10 -9.32 -8.63 1.45
C GLY A 10 -9.67 -7.58 2.51
N SER A 11 -8.71 -6.81 3.06
CA SER A 11 -8.97 -5.81 4.09
C SER A 11 -9.75 -4.56 3.63
N GLY A 12 -10.07 -4.44 2.34
CA GLY A 12 -10.92 -3.36 1.82
C GLY A 12 -10.19 -2.10 1.37
N LYS A 13 -8.85 -2.11 1.31
CA LYS A 13 -8.01 -0.97 0.90
C LYS A 13 -8.51 -0.26 -0.36
N SER A 14 -8.67 -0.99 -1.46
CA SER A 14 -9.05 -0.40 -2.76
C SER A 14 -10.45 0.23 -2.73
N THR A 15 -11.37 -0.28 -1.90
CA THR A 15 -12.69 0.34 -1.69
C THR A 15 -12.54 1.65 -0.94
N GLN A 16 -11.79 1.64 0.14
CA GLN A 16 -11.57 2.82 0.97
C GLN A 16 -10.72 3.89 0.25
N ALA A 17 -9.78 3.48 -0.60
CA ALA A 17 -9.02 4.41 -1.43
C ALA A 17 -9.92 5.20 -2.39
N ARG A 18 -10.90 4.53 -3.04
CA ARG A 18 -11.88 5.20 -3.90
C ARG A 18 -12.82 6.13 -3.13
N LEU A 19 -13.30 5.70 -1.96
CA LEU A 19 -14.16 6.53 -1.11
C LEU A 19 -13.41 7.76 -0.58
N LEU A 20 -12.16 7.59 -0.18
CA LEU A 20 -11.30 8.69 0.25
C LEU A 20 -11.04 9.68 -0.90
N ALA A 21 -10.72 9.20 -2.09
CA ALA A 21 -10.51 10.05 -3.26
C ALA A 21 -11.77 10.89 -3.55
N ALA A 22 -12.94 10.25 -3.64
CA ALA A 22 -14.20 10.93 -3.89
C ALA A 22 -14.53 11.98 -2.81
N MET A 23 -14.24 11.68 -1.54
CA MET A 23 -14.45 12.62 -0.43
C MET A 23 -13.55 13.85 -0.55
N LEU A 24 -12.29 13.69 -0.92
CA LEU A 24 -11.35 14.80 -1.10
C LEU A 24 -11.68 15.64 -2.34
N GLU A 25 -12.03 14.99 -3.45
CA GLU A 25 -12.48 15.66 -4.69
C GLU A 25 -13.75 16.50 -4.46
N ALA A 26 -14.70 15.99 -3.67
CA ALA A 26 -15.90 16.75 -3.28
C ALA A 26 -15.57 18.00 -2.44
N GLN A 27 -14.40 18.06 -1.81
CA GLN A 27 -13.87 19.23 -1.11
C GLN A 27 -13.01 20.15 -2.00
N GLY A 28 -12.95 19.88 -3.31
CA GLY A 28 -12.14 20.65 -4.26
C GLY A 28 -10.63 20.38 -4.17
N ILE A 29 -10.23 19.25 -3.59
CA ILE A 29 -8.83 18.82 -3.50
C ILE A 29 -8.53 17.96 -4.73
N GLU A 30 -7.50 18.29 -5.48
CA GLU A 30 -7.04 17.47 -6.59
C GLU A 30 -6.37 16.19 -6.09
N VAL A 31 -6.81 15.03 -6.58
CA VAL A 31 -6.37 13.71 -6.15
C VAL A 31 -5.85 12.89 -7.32
N VAL A 32 -4.73 12.21 -7.11
CA VAL A 32 -4.27 11.11 -7.95
C VAL A 32 -4.45 9.81 -7.19
N LEU A 33 -5.40 8.98 -7.63
CA LEU A 33 -5.63 7.64 -7.09
C LEU A 33 -4.84 6.62 -7.92
N THR A 34 -3.96 5.87 -7.27
CA THR A 34 -3.07 4.90 -7.92
C THR A 34 -2.87 3.66 -7.06
N ARG A 35 -2.07 2.70 -7.54
CA ARG A 35 -1.79 1.45 -6.82
C ARG A 35 -0.41 0.88 -7.15
N GLU A 36 0.09 -0.02 -6.29
CA GLU A 36 1.29 -0.81 -6.56
C GLU A 36 1.05 -2.33 -6.37
N PRO A 37 1.77 -3.16 -7.12
CA PRO A 37 2.56 -2.79 -8.30
C PRO A 37 1.65 -2.26 -9.41
N GLY A 38 2.15 -1.31 -10.23
CA GLY A 38 1.38 -0.67 -11.29
C GLY A 38 1.41 0.86 -11.22
N GLY A 39 0.43 1.52 -11.84
CA GLY A 39 0.25 2.96 -11.80
C GLY A 39 1.05 3.76 -12.84
N SER A 40 1.81 3.08 -13.71
CA SER A 40 2.46 3.62 -14.89
C SER A 40 2.65 2.52 -15.92
N THR A 41 2.88 2.84 -17.18
CA THR A 41 2.94 1.83 -18.25
C THR A 41 3.96 0.73 -17.96
N GLY A 42 5.21 1.07 -17.63
CA GLY A 42 6.23 0.08 -17.32
C GLY A 42 5.95 -0.68 -16.01
N ALA A 43 5.37 -0.02 -15.01
CA ALA A 43 4.98 -0.68 -13.77
C ALA A 43 3.83 -1.69 -13.97
N GLU A 44 2.88 -1.44 -14.89
CA GLU A 44 1.81 -2.40 -15.23
C GLU A 44 2.37 -3.64 -15.95
N GLU A 45 3.38 -3.47 -16.81
CA GLU A 45 4.08 -4.61 -17.44
C GLU A 45 4.76 -5.49 -16.38
N ILE A 46 5.43 -4.88 -15.40
CA ILE A 46 6.05 -5.62 -14.30
C ILE A 46 5.00 -6.24 -13.38
N ARG A 47 3.84 -5.58 -13.17
CA ARG A 47 2.72 -6.12 -12.40
C ARG A 47 2.31 -7.50 -12.89
N THR A 48 2.12 -7.67 -14.19
CA THR A 48 1.81 -8.96 -14.81
C THR A 48 2.87 -10.02 -14.48
N LEU A 49 4.15 -9.64 -14.50
CA LEU A 49 5.24 -10.57 -14.19
C LEU A 49 5.21 -11.04 -12.72
N VAL A 50 4.86 -10.17 -11.76
CA VAL A 50 4.96 -10.49 -10.33
C VAL A 50 3.68 -11.06 -9.72
N LEU A 51 2.51 -10.79 -10.32
CA LEU A 51 1.23 -11.22 -9.76
C LEU A 51 0.63 -12.45 -10.46
N GLU A 52 1.08 -12.78 -11.67
CA GLU A 52 0.56 -13.92 -12.44
C GLU A 52 1.54 -15.11 -12.45
N GLY A 53 0.98 -16.30 -12.58
CA GLY A 53 1.72 -17.55 -12.71
C GLY A 53 1.94 -18.29 -11.41
N ASP A 54 2.90 -19.21 -11.41
CA ASP A 54 3.22 -20.09 -10.30
C ASP A 54 3.68 -19.31 -9.07
N PRO A 55 3.18 -19.62 -7.85
CA PRO A 55 3.67 -19.00 -6.60
C PRO A 55 5.20 -19.02 -6.45
N ASP A 56 5.85 -20.10 -6.89
CA ASP A 56 7.31 -20.29 -6.77
C ASP A 56 8.11 -19.78 -7.99
N ARG A 57 7.47 -19.06 -8.92
CA ARG A 57 8.10 -18.56 -10.14
C ARG A 57 9.36 -17.73 -9.87
N TRP A 58 9.36 -16.94 -8.80
CA TRP A 58 10.44 -16.01 -8.46
C TRP A 58 10.97 -16.26 -7.04
N SER A 59 12.28 -16.15 -6.87
CA SER A 59 12.87 -16.04 -5.52
C SER A 59 12.44 -14.72 -4.88
N ALA A 60 12.46 -14.66 -3.55
CA ALA A 60 12.13 -13.44 -2.82
C ALA A 60 13.02 -12.24 -3.24
N GLU A 61 14.32 -12.47 -3.48
CA GLU A 61 15.23 -11.44 -3.97
C GLU A 61 14.86 -10.94 -5.37
N THR A 62 14.46 -11.84 -6.28
CA THR A 62 13.99 -11.44 -7.62
C THR A 62 12.71 -10.62 -7.51
N GLU A 63 11.78 -10.98 -6.64
CA GLU A 63 10.58 -10.19 -6.39
C GLU A 63 10.91 -8.80 -5.85
N ILE A 64 11.84 -8.67 -4.90
CA ILE A 64 12.29 -7.37 -4.38
C ILE A 64 12.80 -6.47 -5.51
N LEU A 65 13.59 -7.01 -6.44
CA LEU A 65 14.09 -6.26 -7.59
C LEU A 65 12.97 -5.83 -8.54
N LEU A 66 12.03 -6.72 -8.85
CA LEU A 66 10.90 -6.44 -9.73
C LEU A 66 9.95 -5.41 -9.11
N PHE A 67 9.57 -5.55 -7.83
CA PHE A 67 8.75 -4.57 -7.13
C PHE A 67 9.45 -3.21 -7.02
N THR A 68 10.77 -3.20 -6.80
CA THR A 68 11.54 -1.95 -6.76
C THR A 68 11.57 -1.27 -8.12
N ALA A 69 11.76 -2.03 -9.21
CA ALA A 69 11.75 -1.50 -10.57
C ALA A 69 10.37 -0.91 -10.95
N ALA A 70 9.27 -1.64 -10.65
CA ALA A 70 7.91 -1.15 -10.86
C ALA A 70 7.65 0.15 -10.09
N ARG A 71 8.03 0.18 -8.81
CA ARG A 71 7.90 1.36 -7.95
C ARG A 71 8.70 2.54 -8.45
N ARG A 72 9.90 2.31 -8.96
CA ARG A 72 10.75 3.38 -9.51
C ARG A 72 10.07 4.03 -10.72
N ASP A 73 9.57 3.24 -11.67
CA ASP A 73 8.86 3.75 -12.85
C ASP A 73 7.58 4.51 -12.45
N HIS A 74 6.80 3.96 -11.52
CA HIS A 74 5.60 4.58 -10.97
C HIS A 74 5.90 5.91 -10.25
N LEU A 75 6.95 5.94 -9.43
CA LEU A 75 7.37 7.14 -8.73
C LEU A 75 7.74 8.27 -9.68
N GLU A 76 8.50 7.97 -10.74
CA GLU A 76 8.96 8.96 -11.71
C GLU A 76 7.83 9.49 -12.60
N LYS A 77 6.94 8.62 -13.03
CA LYS A 77 5.95 8.96 -14.06
C LYS A 77 4.62 9.42 -13.49
N THR A 78 4.30 9.05 -12.24
CA THR A 78 2.99 9.33 -11.65
C THR A 78 3.10 10.06 -10.32
N ILE A 79 3.80 9.50 -9.31
CA ILE A 79 3.74 10.02 -7.95
C ILE A 79 4.46 11.38 -7.85
N ARG A 80 5.72 11.48 -8.28
CA ARG A 80 6.49 12.73 -8.19
C ARG A 80 5.86 13.89 -8.97
N PRO A 81 5.42 13.72 -10.23
CA PRO A 81 4.72 14.78 -10.96
C PRO A 81 3.46 15.26 -10.26
N ALA A 82 2.64 14.35 -9.73
CA ALA A 82 1.42 14.70 -9.00
C ALA A 82 1.72 15.49 -7.71
N LEU A 83 2.69 15.04 -6.92
CA LEU A 83 3.13 15.74 -5.71
C LEU A 83 3.71 17.12 -6.03
N ALA A 84 4.49 17.24 -7.11
CA ALA A 84 5.05 18.52 -7.58
C ALA A 84 3.95 19.48 -8.05
N ALA A 85 2.83 18.98 -8.57
CA ALA A 85 1.65 19.76 -8.93
C ALA A 85 0.78 20.15 -7.70
N GLY A 86 1.18 19.74 -6.47
CA GLY A 86 0.44 20.02 -5.25
C GLY A 86 -0.76 19.11 -5.00
N GLN A 87 -0.92 18.07 -5.80
CA GLN A 87 -2.02 17.11 -5.68
C GLN A 87 -1.83 16.18 -4.47
N VAL A 88 -2.92 15.63 -3.96
CA VAL A 88 -2.89 14.52 -3.00
C VAL A 88 -2.76 13.21 -3.77
N VAL A 89 -1.73 12.43 -3.47
CA VAL A 89 -1.57 11.09 -4.04
C VAL A 89 -2.07 10.07 -3.03
N ILE A 90 -3.00 9.20 -3.46
CA ILE A 90 -3.52 8.05 -2.70
C ILE A 90 -3.06 6.80 -3.43
N CYS A 91 -2.25 5.97 -2.77
CA CYS A 91 -1.70 4.75 -3.36
C CYS A 91 -2.14 3.51 -2.57
N ASP A 92 -2.83 2.59 -3.23
CA ASP A 92 -3.14 1.26 -2.68
C ASP A 92 -1.88 0.40 -2.75
N ARG A 93 -1.22 0.21 -1.62
CA ARG A 93 0.11 -0.37 -1.39
C ARG A 93 1.28 0.53 -1.85
N PHE A 94 2.40 0.38 -1.16
CA PHE A 94 3.68 1.02 -1.49
C PHE A 94 4.84 0.18 -0.91
N ALA A 95 5.94 0.84 -0.51
CA ALA A 95 7.16 0.20 -0.04
C ALA A 95 6.96 -0.71 1.18
N ASP A 96 6.01 -0.39 2.07
CA ASP A 96 5.73 -1.19 3.26
C ASP A 96 5.18 -2.58 2.92
N SER A 97 4.42 -2.71 1.82
CA SER A 97 4.07 -4.04 1.29
C SER A 97 5.31 -4.87 0.98
N THR A 98 6.33 -4.32 0.31
CA THR A 98 7.57 -5.07 -0.01
C THR A 98 8.38 -5.39 1.26
N ARG A 99 8.43 -4.46 2.22
CA ARG A 99 9.07 -4.70 3.54
C ARG A 99 8.46 -5.90 4.25
N VAL A 100 7.14 -6.04 4.18
CA VAL A 100 6.40 -7.12 4.83
C VAL A 100 6.40 -8.39 4.00
N PHE A 101 5.91 -8.35 2.75
CA PHE A 101 5.70 -9.55 1.93
C PHE A 101 7.01 -10.22 1.51
N GLN A 102 8.03 -9.48 1.12
CA GLN A 102 9.32 -10.05 0.73
C GLN A 102 10.36 -9.96 1.84
N GLY A 103 10.36 -8.87 2.62
CA GLY A 103 11.38 -8.62 3.64
C GLY A 103 11.25 -9.51 4.86
N VAL A 104 10.05 -9.67 5.41
CA VAL A 104 9.81 -10.40 6.68
C VAL A 104 9.31 -11.81 6.43
N THR A 105 8.31 -11.99 5.55
CA THR A 105 7.59 -13.27 5.49
C THR A 105 8.27 -14.33 4.63
N ARG A 106 9.19 -13.95 3.75
CA ARG A 106 9.90 -14.85 2.83
C ARG A 106 11.40 -15.00 3.13
N GLY A 107 11.82 -14.63 4.32
CA GLY A 107 13.19 -14.69 4.78
C GLY A 107 13.57 -13.42 5.54
N ASP A 108 14.78 -13.36 6.07
CA ASP A 108 15.31 -12.15 6.71
C ASP A 108 15.96 -11.25 5.66
N LEU A 109 15.12 -10.60 4.84
CA LEU A 109 15.56 -9.78 3.71
C LEU A 109 15.28 -8.29 3.92
N GLN A 110 14.89 -7.90 5.13
CA GLN A 110 14.48 -6.53 5.45
C GLN A 110 15.57 -5.51 5.15
N ASP A 111 16.83 -5.82 5.47
CA ASP A 111 17.98 -4.95 5.18
C ASP A 111 18.16 -4.73 3.68
N LYS A 112 17.97 -5.78 2.86
CA LYS A 112 18.05 -5.68 1.40
C LYS A 112 16.93 -4.79 0.84
N VAL A 113 15.70 -4.95 1.35
CA VAL A 113 14.56 -4.12 0.94
C VAL A 113 14.81 -2.65 1.29
N ASN A 114 15.26 -2.37 2.52
CA ASN A 114 15.53 -1.01 2.98
C ASN A 114 16.68 -0.36 2.20
N LEU A 115 17.77 -1.09 1.95
CA LEU A 115 18.89 -0.61 1.13
C LEU A 115 18.44 -0.21 -0.28
N LEU A 116 17.66 -1.07 -0.95
CA LEU A 116 17.14 -0.78 -2.29
C LEU A 116 16.12 0.36 -2.28
N HIS A 117 15.28 0.43 -1.27
CA HIS A 117 14.33 1.54 -1.10
C HIS A 117 15.09 2.87 -0.96
N GLU A 118 16.08 2.94 -0.08
CA GLU A 118 16.89 4.15 0.12
C GLU A 118 17.62 4.57 -1.16
N ALA A 119 18.29 3.62 -1.82
CA ALA A 119 19.09 3.89 -2.99
C ALA A 119 18.27 4.27 -4.24
N MET A 120 17.11 3.63 -4.45
CA MET A 120 16.36 3.73 -5.70
C MET A 120 15.07 4.54 -5.59
N ILE A 121 14.45 4.62 -4.43
CA ILE A 121 13.15 5.25 -4.22
C ILE A 121 13.29 6.55 -3.42
N GLY A 122 13.79 6.45 -2.19
CA GLY A 122 14.09 7.59 -1.31
C GLY A 122 12.88 8.44 -0.93
N VAL A 123 11.66 7.90 -1.02
CA VAL A 123 10.40 8.60 -0.70
C VAL A 123 9.59 7.75 0.26
N GLU A 124 9.23 8.33 1.40
CA GLU A 124 8.29 7.74 2.36
C GLU A 124 6.94 8.47 2.29
N PRO A 125 5.82 7.79 2.56
CA PRO A 125 4.51 8.43 2.65
C PRO A 125 4.43 9.41 3.83
N ASP A 126 3.66 10.48 3.68
CA ASP A 126 3.29 11.37 4.79
C ASP A 126 2.32 10.70 5.79
N LEU A 127 1.53 9.76 5.28
CA LEU A 127 0.56 8.97 6.06
C LEU A 127 0.41 7.59 5.45
N THR A 128 0.50 6.55 6.28
CA THR A 128 0.14 5.18 5.91
C THR A 128 -1.08 4.75 6.72
N LEU A 129 -2.19 4.45 6.05
CA LEU A 129 -3.38 3.88 6.65
C LEU A 129 -3.23 2.35 6.66
N LEU A 130 -3.04 1.76 7.84
CA LEU A 130 -2.95 0.32 8.00
C LEU A 130 -4.33 -0.26 8.33
N PHE A 131 -4.91 -0.99 7.38
CA PHE A 131 -6.19 -1.69 7.53
C PHE A 131 -5.98 -3.02 8.23
N ASP A 132 -6.17 -3.02 9.56
CA ASP A 132 -6.06 -4.22 10.38
C ASP A 132 -7.35 -5.03 10.33
N MET A 133 -7.22 -6.32 10.04
CA MET A 133 -8.33 -7.26 9.92
C MET A 133 -7.88 -8.65 10.34
N ASP A 134 -8.83 -9.46 10.81
CA ASP A 134 -8.62 -10.88 11.01
C ASP A 134 -8.25 -11.56 9.68
N PRO A 135 -7.12 -12.29 9.60
CA PRO A 135 -6.65 -12.90 8.38
C PRO A 135 -7.62 -13.90 7.77
N THR A 136 -8.44 -14.58 8.58
CA THR A 136 -9.43 -15.55 8.09
C THR A 136 -10.56 -14.84 7.33
N ILE A 137 -10.99 -13.69 7.82
CA ILE A 137 -11.99 -12.87 7.16
C ILE A 137 -11.41 -12.26 5.86
N GLY A 138 -10.19 -11.72 5.92
CA GLY A 138 -9.50 -11.16 4.78
C GLY A 138 -9.34 -12.15 3.65
N LEU A 139 -8.81 -13.34 3.94
CA LEU A 139 -8.61 -14.41 2.96
C LEU A 139 -9.92 -14.87 2.32
N SER A 140 -11.01 -15.00 3.10
CA SER A 140 -12.33 -15.34 2.56
C SER A 140 -12.83 -14.28 1.57
N ARG A 141 -12.67 -13.00 1.89
CA ARG A 141 -13.05 -11.89 1.00
C ARG A 141 -12.16 -11.79 -0.25
N ALA A 142 -10.86 -12.09 -0.12
CA ALA A 142 -9.93 -12.10 -1.23
C ALA A 142 -10.31 -13.17 -2.25
N LYS A 143 -10.44 -14.42 -1.84
CA LYS A 143 -10.83 -15.56 -2.68
C LYS A 143 -12.19 -15.42 -3.39
N SER A 144 -13.11 -14.62 -2.83
CA SER A 144 -14.40 -14.38 -3.47
C SER A 144 -14.31 -13.51 -4.74
N ARG A 145 -13.18 -12.84 -5.00
CA ARG A 145 -13.01 -11.90 -6.13
C ARG A 145 -12.63 -12.55 -7.46
N GLN A 146 -12.14 -13.80 -7.44
CA GLN A 146 -11.76 -14.58 -8.63
C GLN A 146 -10.95 -13.75 -9.67
N THR A 147 -9.84 -13.18 -9.24
CA THR A 147 -8.92 -12.44 -10.13
C THR A 147 -7.76 -13.33 -10.54
N ALA A 148 -7.15 -13.08 -11.71
CA ALA A 148 -5.94 -13.79 -12.14
C ALA A 148 -4.69 -13.44 -11.29
N GLU A 149 -4.81 -12.52 -10.35
CA GLU A 149 -3.73 -11.98 -9.51
C GLU A 149 -3.70 -12.65 -8.12
N GLU A 150 -3.85 -13.99 -8.07
CA GLU A 150 -4.03 -14.76 -6.83
C GLU A 150 -2.73 -15.29 -6.23
N ARG A 151 -1.57 -15.04 -6.89
CA ARG A 151 -0.28 -15.65 -6.51
C ARG A 151 0.08 -15.53 -5.01
N PHE A 152 -0.19 -14.40 -4.38
CA PHE A 152 0.07 -14.20 -2.94
C PHE A 152 -1.06 -14.69 -2.03
N GLU A 153 -2.27 -14.87 -2.55
CA GLU A 153 -3.41 -15.44 -1.83
C GLU A 153 -3.24 -16.96 -1.63
N ASP A 154 -2.51 -17.63 -2.54
CA ASP A 154 -2.24 -19.06 -2.51
C ASP A 154 -1.26 -19.49 -1.41
N PHE A 155 -0.52 -18.57 -0.79
CA PHE A 155 0.33 -18.88 0.38
C PHE A 155 -0.45 -19.25 1.65
N GLY A 156 -1.76 -19.08 1.68
CA GLY A 156 -2.65 -19.57 2.74
C GLY A 156 -2.72 -18.72 4.00
N ALA A 157 -3.46 -19.23 5.01
CA ALA A 157 -3.80 -18.46 6.20
C ALA A 157 -2.59 -18.14 7.10
N ASP A 158 -1.66 -19.06 7.28
CA ASP A 158 -0.47 -18.86 8.11
C ASP A 158 0.41 -17.74 7.56
N PHE A 159 0.47 -17.61 6.25
CA PHE A 159 1.18 -16.51 5.60
C PHE A 159 0.52 -15.16 5.91
N GLN A 160 -0.81 -15.07 5.80
CA GLN A 160 -1.55 -13.83 6.09
C GLN A 160 -1.47 -13.45 7.58
N ILE A 161 -1.36 -14.41 8.49
CA ILE A 161 -1.11 -14.15 9.92
C ILE A 161 0.26 -13.49 10.10
N LYS A 162 1.31 -13.99 9.45
CA LYS A 162 2.65 -13.40 9.49
C LYS A 162 2.68 -12.01 8.87
N VAL A 163 2.00 -11.83 7.73
CA VAL A 163 1.86 -10.52 7.06
C VAL A 163 1.21 -9.50 8.00
N ARG A 164 0.09 -9.86 8.65
CA ARG A 164 -0.57 -8.98 9.62
C ARG A 164 0.36 -8.60 10.77
N ALA A 165 1.00 -9.59 11.39
CA ALA A 165 1.93 -9.35 12.50
C ALA A 165 3.05 -8.39 12.11
N ALA A 166 3.69 -8.62 10.95
CA ALA A 166 4.76 -7.76 10.46
C ALA A 166 4.30 -6.32 10.16
N PHE A 167 3.08 -6.12 9.62
CA PHE A 167 2.53 -4.78 9.47
C PHE A 167 2.29 -4.08 10.80
N LEU A 168 1.79 -4.78 11.82
CA LEU A 168 1.57 -4.21 13.16
C LEU A 168 2.90 -3.83 13.83
N GLU A 169 3.94 -4.65 13.70
CA GLU A 169 5.28 -4.34 14.18
C GLU A 169 5.84 -3.10 13.48
N LEU A 170 5.70 -3.01 12.16
CA LEU A 170 6.13 -1.85 11.40
C LEU A 170 5.38 -0.57 11.81
N ALA A 171 4.06 -0.68 12.04
CA ALA A 171 3.24 0.44 12.49
C ALA A 171 3.62 0.93 13.89
N ALA A 172 4.06 0.04 14.78
CA ALA A 172 4.45 0.39 16.15
C ALA A 172 5.70 1.28 16.21
N VAL A 173 6.59 1.20 15.21
CA VAL A 173 7.87 1.95 15.20
C VAL A 173 7.86 3.17 14.27
N HIS A 174 6.85 3.32 13.40
CA HIS A 174 6.77 4.43 12.45
C HIS A 174 5.56 5.34 12.71
N PRO A 175 5.76 6.60 13.13
CA PRO A 175 4.66 7.52 13.52
C PRO A 175 3.79 7.99 12.34
N ARG A 176 4.19 7.68 11.09
CA ARG A 176 3.37 7.94 9.90
C ARG A 176 2.19 6.97 9.75
N PHE A 177 2.18 5.86 10.46
CA PHE A 177 1.08 4.91 10.43
C PHE A 177 -0.11 5.37 11.26
N ALA A 178 -1.31 5.11 10.73
CA ALA A 178 -2.57 5.17 11.45
C ALA A 178 -3.29 3.84 11.28
N LEU A 179 -3.60 3.20 12.41
CA LEU A 179 -4.31 1.92 12.42
C LEU A 179 -5.81 2.13 12.21
N ILE A 180 -6.38 1.40 11.27
CA ILE A 180 -7.81 1.41 10.92
C ILE A 180 -8.38 0.01 11.16
N ASP A 181 -9.37 -0.10 12.05
CA ASP A 181 -10.12 -1.35 12.24
C ASP A 181 -10.97 -1.66 11.01
N ALA A 182 -10.49 -2.58 10.18
CA ALA A 182 -11.12 -2.99 8.93
C ALA A 182 -12.15 -4.13 9.11
N GLY A 183 -12.44 -4.52 10.35
CA GLY A 183 -13.47 -5.52 10.69
C GLY A 183 -14.90 -4.97 10.66
N ARG A 184 -15.08 -3.66 10.54
CA ARG A 184 -16.36 -2.96 10.61
C ARG A 184 -17.06 -2.78 9.25
N SER A 185 -18.18 -2.07 9.22
CA SER A 185 -18.88 -1.73 7.98
C SER A 185 -18.06 -0.76 7.11
N ILE A 186 -18.29 -0.79 5.80
CA ILE A 186 -17.60 0.09 4.84
C ILE A 186 -17.72 1.55 5.23
N ASP A 187 -18.95 1.99 5.62
CA ASP A 187 -19.21 3.39 5.98
C ASP A 187 -18.52 3.79 7.29
N ALA A 188 -18.48 2.89 8.28
CA ALA A 188 -17.79 3.16 9.54
C ALA A 188 -16.28 3.30 9.33
N ILE A 189 -15.69 2.44 8.49
CA ILE A 189 -14.29 2.53 8.11
C ILE A 189 -14.02 3.82 7.34
N ALA A 190 -14.89 4.19 6.39
CA ALA A 190 -14.76 5.42 5.61
C ALA A 190 -14.80 6.67 6.51
N ALA A 191 -15.63 6.69 7.54
CA ALA A 191 -15.69 7.78 8.49
C ALA A 191 -14.38 7.94 9.29
N ASP A 192 -13.79 6.83 9.77
CA ASP A 192 -12.50 6.86 10.46
C ASP A 192 -11.36 7.31 9.54
N VAL A 193 -11.31 6.78 8.32
CA VAL A 193 -10.33 7.19 7.30
C VAL A 193 -10.45 8.69 7.04
N ALA A 194 -11.67 9.20 6.84
CA ALA A 194 -11.92 10.63 6.62
C ALA A 194 -11.44 11.48 7.80
N GLN A 195 -11.72 11.07 9.03
CA GLN A 195 -11.27 11.77 10.24
C GLN A 195 -9.75 11.85 10.32
N VAL A 196 -9.05 10.72 10.14
CA VAL A 196 -7.58 10.63 10.19
C VAL A 196 -6.94 11.49 9.11
N VAL A 197 -7.41 11.38 7.87
CA VAL A 197 -6.85 12.10 6.73
C VAL A 197 -7.08 13.60 6.85
N THR A 198 -8.28 14.05 7.24
CA THR A 198 -8.59 15.48 7.44
C THR A 198 -7.68 16.09 8.49
N ALA A 199 -7.47 15.40 9.62
CA ALA A 199 -6.56 15.87 10.67
C ALA A 199 -5.10 15.96 10.19
N ARG A 200 -4.65 15.02 9.39
CA ARG A 200 -3.28 15.01 8.83
C ARG A 200 -3.10 16.09 7.77
N LEU A 201 -4.08 16.31 6.89
CA LEU A 201 -4.07 17.38 5.88
C LEU A 201 -3.98 18.76 6.51
N ALA A 202 -4.73 19.02 7.59
CA ALA A 202 -4.67 20.28 8.32
C ALA A 202 -3.24 20.57 8.84
N LYS A 203 -2.60 19.56 9.44
CA LYS A 203 -1.20 19.69 9.93
C LYS A 203 -0.21 19.90 8.77
N HIS A 204 -0.34 19.16 7.67
CA HIS A 204 0.53 19.27 6.51
C HIS A 204 0.50 20.68 5.89
N ARG A 205 -0.69 21.26 5.77
CA ARG A 205 -0.86 22.66 5.27
C ARG A 205 -0.20 23.67 6.19
N THR A 206 -0.30 23.52 7.50
CA THR A 206 0.33 24.44 8.46
C THR A 206 1.86 24.39 8.36
N GLN A 207 2.45 23.21 8.16
CA GLN A 207 3.90 23.05 8.02
C GLN A 207 4.44 23.57 6.69
N ALA A 208 3.66 23.54 5.61
CA ALA A 208 4.06 24.03 4.31
C ALA A 208 4.05 25.59 4.23
N HIS A 209 3.44 26.29 5.19
CA HIS A 209 3.34 27.74 5.26
C HIS A 209 4.21 28.36 6.40
N ALA A 210 4.94 27.55 7.15
CA ALA A 210 5.85 27.96 8.20
C ALA A 210 7.31 27.93 7.73
#